data_e5b393e91bd006809551bb6ca8e3a86e
#
_entry.id   e5b393e91bd006809551bb6ca8e3a86e
#
_cell.length_a   1.000
_cell.length_b   1.000
_cell.length_c   1.000
_cell.angle_alpha   90.00
_cell.angle_beta   90.00
_cell.angle_gamma   90.00
#
_symmetry.space_group_name_H-M   'P 1'
#
loop_
_entity.id
_entity.type
_entity.pdbx_description
1 polymer ?
#
loop_
_entity_poly.entity_id
_entity_poly.type
_entity_poly.pdbx_seq_one_letter_code
_entity_poly.pdbx_strand_id
1 'polypeptide(L)'
;MKKQFGVALGILIVSTWSGLAGGEERHTCALLTSGEVVAAVGGTGQSQETNTVLPEGPSKGETLSGCMWTADNQGMVSISMIRAPQGALREVGLAKLREGFQRLKAKGWTEEKKEFSNAKCALMTPPASSKKDIPVMTGCFAENKGMAISVGYMGKTSVPIETVKTLLDKALGRLP
;
A
#
# COMPACT_ATOMS: atom_id res chain seq x y z
N MET A 1 -35.11 -42.81 38.47
CA MET A 1 -34.74 -43.11 37.06
C MET A 1 -33.95 -41.90 36.53
N LYS A 2 -32.61 -41.94 36.55
CA LYS A 2 -31.74 -40.89 36.03
C LYS A 2 -31.15 -41.42 34.72
N LYS A 3 -31.53 -40.83 33.60
CA LYS A 3 -30.90 -41.10 32.26
C LYS A 3 -29.67 -40.24 32.13
N GLN A 4 -28.50 -40.88 32.06
CA GLN A 4 -27.25 -40.25 31.66
C GLN A 4 -27.21 -40.17 30.15
N PHE A 5 -27.08 -38.92 29.64
CA PHE A 5 -26.75 -38.67 28.23
C PHE A 5 -25.23 -38.59 28.11
N GLY A 6 -24.66 -39.57 27.43
CA GLY A 6 -23.27 -39.56 27.01
C GLY A 6 -23.09 -38.59 25.85
N VAL A 7 -22.20 -37.61 26.05
CA VAL A 7 -21.75 -36.71 24.98
C VAL A 7 -20.56 -37.37 24.30
N ALA A 8 -20.73 -37.85 23.11
CA ALA A 8 -19.65 -38.32 22.25
C ALA A 8 -18.90 -37.10 21.70
N LEU A 9 -17.66 -36.95 22.14
CA LEU A 9 -16.73 -35.92 21.66
C LEU A 9 -16.17 -36.36 20.30
N GLY A 10 -16.80 -35.90 19.23
CA GLY A 10 -16.31 -36.09 17.86
C GLY A 10 -15.11 -35.17 17.60
N ILE A 11 -13.91 -35.73 17.56
CA ILE A 11 -12.71 -35.03 17.10
C ILE A 11 -12.81 -34.90 15.59
N LEU A 12 -13.19 -33.72 15.13
CA LEU A 12 -13.05 -33.31 13.73
C LEU A 12 -11.59 -33.06 13.40
N ILE A 13 -10.95 -34.04 12.79
CA ILE A 13 -9.63 -33.86 12.15
C ILE A 13 -9.86 -32.97 10.93
N VAL A 14 -9.61 -31.68 11.08
CA VAL A 14 -9.50 -30.77 9.95
C VAL A 14 -8.17 -31.08 9.27
N SER A 15 -8.24 -31.91 8.21
CA SER A 15 -7.13 -32.11 7.30
C SER A 15 -6.85 -30.79 6.60
N THR A 16 -5.79 -30.12 7.00
CA THR A 16 -5.21 -28.98 6.28
C THR A 16 -4.74 -29.46 4.92
N TRP A 17 -5.54 -29.21 3.91
CA TRP A 17 -5.06 -29.30 2.53
C TRP A 17 -4.12 -28.11 2.32
N SER A 18 -2.82 -28.37 2.52
CA SER A 18 -1.74 -27.51 2.02
C SER A 18 -1.74 -27.64 0.51
N GLY A 19 -2.55 -26.85 -0.16
CA GLY A 19 -2.47 -26.68 -1.60
C GLY A 19 -1.15 -26.00 -1.91
N LEU A 20 -0.24 -26.73 -2.54
CA LEU A 20 0.97 -26.24 -3.18
C LEU A 20 0.60 -25.31 -4.35
N ALA A 21 0.22 -24.08 -4.04
CA ALA A 21 0.35 -22.94 -4.94
C ALA A 21 1.55 -22.17 -4.42
N GLY A 22 2.74 -22.48 -4.97
CA GLY A 22 4.00 -21.82 -4.66
C GLY A 22 4.03 -20.38 -5.17
N GLY A 23 3.23 -19.51 -4.57
CA GLY A 23 3.40 -18.08 -4.58
C GLY A 23 4.18 -17.74 -3.33
N GLU A 24 5.46 -17.37 -3.46
CA GLU A 24 6.28 -16.83 -2.39
C GLU A 24 5.49 -15.70 -1.72
N GLU A 25 5.02 -15.94 -0.49
CA GLU A 25 4.22 -14.99 0.28
C GLU A 25 5.13 -13.80 0.60
N ARG A 26 4.95 -12.72 -0.13
CA ARG A 26 5.84 -11.55 -0.05
C ARG A 26 5.34 -10.66 1.06
N HIS A 27 6.08 -10.63 2.14
CA HIS A 27 5.81 -9.74 3.27
C HIS A 27 6.16 -8.30 2.90
N THR A 28 5.18 -7.54 2.42
CA THR A 28 5.36 -6.14 2.01
C THR A 28 5.80 -5.26 3.18
N CYS A 29 5.40 -5.61 4.41
CA CYS A 29 5.87 -4.94 5.62
C CYS A 29 7.38 -5.13 5.87
N ALA A 30 8.02 -6.13 5.29
CA ALA A 30 9.47 -6.32 5.40
C ALA A 30 10.30 -5.36 4.50
N LEU A 31 9.67 -4.72 3.52
CA LEU A 31 10.34 -3.76 2.64
C LEU A 31 10.67 -2.43 3.32
N LEU A 32 9.96 -2.08 4.39
CA LEU A 32 10.26 -0.93 5.25
C LEU A 32 10.16 -1.36 6.70
N THR A 33 11.13 -0.98 7.52
CA THR A 33 11.04 -1.21 8.96
C THR A 33 10.18 -0.12 9.63
N SER A 34 9.52 -0.46 10.72
CA SER A 34 8.79 0.51 11.55
C SER A 34 9.68 1.68 11.99
N GLY A 35 10.96 1.39 12.32
CA GLY A 35 11.91 2.45 12.68
C GLY A 35 12.20 3.44 11.56
N GLU A 36 12.26 2.98 10.32
CA GLU A 36 12.47 3.86 9.15
C GLU A 36 11.25 4.75 8.89
N VAL A 37 10.05 4.19 9.04
CA VAL A 37 8.81 4.96 8.88
C VAL A 37 8.70 5.99 10.00
N VAL A 38 8.92 5.60 11.27
CA VAL A 38 8.89 6.52 12.43
C VAL A 38 9.92 7.63 12.28
N ALA A 39 11.14 7.31 11.84
CA ALA A 39 12.19 8.32 11.62
C ALA A 39 11.83 9.31 10.49
N ALA A 40 11.04 8.89 9.52
CA ALA A 40 10.65 9.72 8.37
C ALA A 40 9.44 10.61 8.66
N VAL A 41 8.43 10.11 9.38
CA VAL A 41 7.13 10.77 9.52
C VAL A 41 6.58 10.81 10.96
N GLY A 42 7.33 10.26 11.92
CA GLY A 42 6.86 10.07 13.31
C GLY A 42 5.84 8.92 13.42
N GLY A 43 5.26 8.77 14.62
CA GLY A 43 4.19 7.80 14.87
C GLY A 43 4.59 6.62 15.72
N THR A 44 3.70 5.63 15.82
CA THR A 44 3.87 4.47 16.72
C THR A 44 4.66 3.34 16.11
N GLY A 45 4.84 3.33 14.80
CA GLY A 45 5.48 2.23 14.07
C GLY A 45 4.65 0.94 14.01
N GLN A 46 3.40 0.96 14.44
CA GLN A 46 2.51 -0.20 14.26
C GLN A 46 2.17 -0.37 12.79
N SER A 47 2.32 -1.59 12.31
CA SER A 47 2.06 -1.94 10.90
C SER A 47 0.93 -2.95 10.77
N GLN A 48 0.23 -2.87 9.65
CA GLN A 48 -0.80 -3.83 9.25
C GLN A 48 -0.54 -4.24 7.80
N GLU A 49 -0.40 -5.53 7.57
CA GLU A 49 -0.26 -6.10 6.23
C GLU A 49 -1.63 -6.41 5.63
N THR A 50 -1.75 -6.18 4.32
CA THR A 50 -2.95 -6.48 3.54
C THR A 50 -2.57 -7.16 2.24
N ASN A 51 -3.32 -8.20 1.86
CA ASN A 51 -3.17 -8.88 0.59
C ASN A 51 -4.54 -8.96 -0.08
N THR A 52 -4.63 -8.52 -1.33
CA THR A 52 -5.88 -8.50 -2.10
C THR A 52 -5.63 -9.07 -3.48
N VAL A 53 -6.32 -10.14 -3.82
CA VAL A 53 -6.31 -10.67 -5.19
C VAL A 53 -7.17 -9.74 -6.06
N LEU A 54 -6.62 -9.26 -7.16
CA LEU A 54 -7.33 -8.37 -8.07
C LEU A 54 -8.38 -9.17 -8.86
N PRO A 55 -9.68 -8.83 -8.72
CA PRO A 55 -10.77 -9.59 -9.36
C PRO A 55 -10.89 -9.30 -10.85
N GLU A 56 -10.40 -8.15 -11.32
CA GLU A 56 -10.62 -7.63 -12.68
C GLU A 56 -9.42 -6.86 -13.20
N GLY A 57 -9.41 -6.61 -14.51
CA GLY A 57 -8.42 -5.80 -15.20
C GLY A 57 -7.20 -6.60 -15.70
N PRO A 58 -6.17 -5.91 -16.25
CA PRO A 58 -4.99 -6.53 -16.84
C PRO A 58 -4.16 -7.36 -15.87
N SER A 59 -4.30 -7.09 -14.58
CA SER A 59 -3.63 -7.83 -13.48
C SER A 59 -4.61 -8.72 -12.70
N LYS A 60 -5.69 -9.16 -13.36
CA LYS A 60 -6.65 -10.10 -12.76
C LYS A 60 -5.91 -11.35 -12.27
N GLY A 61 -6.18 -11.74 -11.03
CA GLY A 61 -5.55 -12.90 -10.40
C GLY A 61 -4.20 -12.61 -9.74
N GLU A 62 -3.58 -11.46 -9.99
CA GLU A 62 -2.39 -11.03 -9.28
C GLU A 62 -2.74 -10.54 -7.88
N THR A 63 -1.80 -10.74 -6.94
CA THR A 63 -1.97 -10.25 -5.57
C THR A 63 -1.37 -8.86 -5.43
N LEU A 64 -2.19 -7.90 -5.05
CA LEU A 64 -1.77 -6.61 -4.53
C LEU A 64 -1.44 -6.78 -3.05
N SER A 65 -0.17 -6.75 -2.72
CA SER A 65 0.31 -6.80 -1.34
C SER A 65 0.55 -5.38 -0.84
N GLY A 66 0.15 -5.11 0.39
CA GLY A 66 0.29 -3.81 1.01
C GLY A 66 0.70 -3.90 2.47
N CYS A 67 1.32 -2.83 2.97
CA CYS A 67 1.57 -2.61 4.38
C CYS A 67 1.26 -1.16 4.72
N MET A 68 0.64 -0.94 5.87
CA MET A 68 0.29 0.39 6.38
C MET A 68 0.87 0.58 7.76
N TRP A 69 1.40 1.78 8.04
CA TRP A 69 1.88 2.21 9.35
C TRP A 69 1.11 3.45 9.79
N THR A 70 0.77 3.50 11.08
CA THR A 70 0.24 4.71 11.69
C THR A 70 1.37 5.70 11.93
N ALA A 71 1.22 6.90 11.38
CA ALA A 71 2.12 8.05 11.58
C ALA A 71 1.53 9.03 12.60
N ASP A 72 2.33 10.05 13.00
CA ASP A 72 1.87 11.13 13.87
C ASP A 72 0.72 11.94 13.22
N ASN A 73 0.02 12.71 14.04
CA ASN A 73 -1.06 13.59 13.60
C ASN A 73 -2.16 12.90 12.79
N GLN A 74 -2.50 11.66 13.16
CA GLN A 74 -3.47 10.83 12.42
C GLN A 74 -3.06 10.58 10.97
N GLY A 75 -1.78 10.63 10.69
CA GLY A 75 -1.22 10.28 9.40
C GLY A 75 -1.08 8.77 9.22
N MET A 76 -0.88 8.37 7.96
CA MET A 76 -0.67 6.99 7.56
C MET A 76 0.39 6.93 6.46
N VAL A 77 1.34 6.02 6.60
CA VAL A 77 2.23 5.61 5.51
C VAL A 77 1.75 4.28 4.96
N SER A 78 1.74 4.15 3.66
CA SER A 78 1.42 2.89 2.99
C SER A 78 2.50 2.53 1.98
N ILE A 79 2.79 1.25 1.85
CA ILE A 79 3.52 0.68 0.73
C ILE A 79 2.62 -0.34 0.06
N SER A 80 2.60 -0.33 -1.25
CA SER A 80 1.86 -1.32 -2.04
C SER A 80 2.75 -1.86 -3.14
N MET A 81 2.64 -3.14 -3.39
CA MET A 81 3.43 -3.86 -4.37
C MET A 81 2.55 -4.82 -5.16
N ILE A 82 2.74 -4.86 -6.47
CA ILE A 82 2.08 -5.82 -7.36
C ILE A 82 3.06 -6.31 -8.41
N ARG A 83 3.01 -7.59 -8.72
CA ARG A 83 3.68 -8.13 -9.90
C ARG A 83 2.87 -7.70 -11.13
N ALA A 84 3.52 -7.09 -12.08
CA ALA A 84 2.90 -6.68 -13.33
C ALA A 84 3.59 -7.35 -14.51
N PRO A 85 2.85 -7.94 -15.44
CA PRO A 85 3.38 -8.21 -16.77
C PRO A 85 3.90 -6.91 -17.37
N GLN A 86 5.11 -6.92 -17.97
CA GLN A 86 5.70 -5.72 -18.56
C GLN A 86 4.69 -4.98 -19.45
N GLY A 87 4.44 -3.73 -19.15
CA GLY A 87 3.57 -2.84 -19.92
C GLY A 87 2.09 -2.77 -19.52
N ALA A 88 1.49 -3.80 -18.94
CA ALA A 88 0.05 -3.82 -18.68
C ALA A 88 -0.39 -2.92 -17.51
N LEU A 89 0.43 -2.79 -16.46
CA LEU A 89 0.12 -1.91 -15.32
C LEU A 89 0.39 -0.44 -15.60
N ARG A 90 1.35 -0.15 -16.47
CA ARG A 90 1.74 1.23 -16.78
C ARG A 90 0.56 2.03 -17.35
N GLU A 91 -0.29 1.40 -18.14
CA GLU A 91 -1.41 2.10 -18.76
C GLU A 91 -2.67 2.14 -17.91
N VAL A 92 -3.06 1.04 -17.29
CA VAL A 92 -4.36 0.96 -16.59
C VAL A 92 -4.28 1.47 -15.15
N GLY A 93 -3.24 1.10 -14.39
CA GLY A 93 -3.03 1.59 -13.03
C GLY A 93 -2.77 3.10 -13.02
N LEU A 94 -1.91 3.58 -13.93
CA LEU A 94 -1.64 5.00 -14.10
C LEU A 94 -2.84 5.76 -14.65
N ALA A 95 -3.67 5.15 -15.52
CA ALA A 95 -4.88 5.79 -16.03
C ALA A 95 -5.91 6.04 -14.92
N LYS A 96 -6.17 5.03 -14.06
CA LYS A 96 -7.07 5.18 -12.91
C LYS A 96 -6.55 6.19 -11.88
N LEU A 97 -5.23 6.19 -11.61
CA LEU A 97 -4.62 7.20 -10.74
C LEU A 97 -4.73 8.60 -11.36
N ARG A 98 -4.46 8.76 -12.64
CA ARG A 98 -4.64 10.04 -13.37
C ARG A 98 -6.08 10.52 -13.30
N GLU A 99 -7.05 9.65 -13.53
CA GLU A 99 -8.46 9.98 -13.42
C GLU A 99 -8.82 10.44 -12.00
N GLY A 100 -8.33 9.72 -10.97
CA GLY A 100 -8.49 10.12 -9.58
C GLY A 100 -7.91 11.50 -9.31
N PHE A 101 -6.68 11.77 -9.75
CA PHE A 101 -6.04 13.08 -9.61
C PHE A 101 -6.76 14.18 -10.40
N GLN A 102 -7.26 13.92 -11.61
CA GLN A 102 -8.05 14.89 -12.35
C GLN A 102 -9.34 15.25 -11.63
N ARG A 103 -10.03 14.27 -11.02
CA ARG A 103 -11.21 14.53 -10.20
C ARG A 103 -10.89 15.39 -8.97
N LEU A 104 -9.73 15.19 -8.33
CA LEU A 104 -9.29 16.03 -7.22
C LEU A 104 -8.98 17.46 -7.69
N LYS A 105 -8.27 17.62 -8.82
CA LYS A 105 -8.01 18.93 -9.42
C LYS A 105 -9.28 19.69 -9.78
N ALA A 106 -10.28 19.00 -10.32
CA ALA A 106 -11.59 19.60 -10.59
C ALA A 106 -12.31 20.09 -9.32
N LYS A 107 -11.92 19.55 -8.14
CA LYS A 107 -12.37 20.02 -6.82
C LYS A 107 -11.43 21.07 -6.19
N GLY A 108 -10.51 21.64 -6.93
CA GLY A 108 -9.61 22.71 -6.49
C GLY A 108 -8.34 22.23 -5.77
N TRP A 109 -8.01 20.93 -5.81
CA TRP A 109 -6.75 20.43 -5.30
C TRP A 109 -5.58 20.88 -6.17
N THR A 110 -4.46 21.19 -5.53
CA THR A 110 -3.19 21.47 -6.20
C THR A 110 -2.33 20.23 -6.25
N GLU A 111 -1.56 20.09 -7.32
CA GLU A 111 -0.64 18.99 -7.54
C GLU A 111 0.75 19.52 -7.81
N GLU A 112 1.72 19.12 -6.99
CA GLU A 112 3.14 19.28 -7.24
C GLU A 112 3.71 17.94 -7.69
N LYS A 113 4.35 17.91 -8.86
CA LYS A 113 4.98 16.70 -9.42
C LYS A 113 6.49 16.80 -9.41
N LYS A 114 7.13 15.68 -9.12
CA LYS A 114 8.56 15.54 -9.25
C LYS A 114 8.92 14.20 -9.89
N GLU A 115 9.66 14.25 -10.98
CA GLU A 115 10.17 13.06 -11.65
C GLU A 115 11.63 12.85 -11.28
N PHE A 116 11.95 11.63 -10.88
CA PHE A 116 13.30 11.14 -10.61
C PHE A 116 13.65 10.08 -11.67
N SER A 117 14.91 9.75 -11.79
CA SER A 117 15.38 8.76 -12.78
C SER A 117 14.69 7.40 -12.64
N ASN A 118 14.32 7.00 -11.41
CA ASN A 118 13.73 5.70 -11.08
C ASN A 118 12.31 5.78 -10.49
N ALA A 119 11.74 6.99 -10.34
CA ALA A 119 10.43 7.13 -9.71
C ALA A 119 9.69 8.38 -10.18
N LYS A 120 8.36 8.35 -10.07
CA LYS A 120 7.47 9.50 -10.23
C LYS A 120 6.74 9.76 -8.94
N CYS A 121 6.79 11.00 -8.48
CA CYS A 121 6.20 11.41 -7.21
C CYS A 121 5.21 12.56 -7.42
N ALA A 122 4.23 12.66 -6.52
CA ALA A 122 3.30 13.78 -6.48
C ALA A 122 2.91 14.10 -5.03
N LEU A 123 2.74 15.39 -4.77
CA LEU A 123 2.13 15.93 -3.57
C LEU A 123 0.78 16.55 -3.96
N MET A 124 -0.29 16.11 -3.33
CA MET A 124 -1.64 16.60 -3.52
C MET A 124 -2.08 17.37 -2.28
N THR A 125 -2.40 18.64 -2.45
CA THR A 125 -2.82 19.53 -1.38
C THR A 125 -4.28 19.96 -1.59
N PRO A 126 -5.15 19.81 -0.58
CA PRO A 126 -6.55 20.22 -0.67
C PRO A 126 -6.67 21.74 -0.79
N PRO A 127 -7.78 22.28 -1.36
CA PRO A 127 -8.01 23.71 -1.40
C PRO A 127 -8.06 24.31 0.00
N ALA A 128 -7.57 25.56 0.15
CA ALA A 128 -7.57 26.26 1.42
C ALA A 128 -8.99 26.45 2.04
N SER A 129 -10.02 26.44 1.20
CA SER A 129 -11.42 26.47 1.61
C SER A 129 -11.96 25.14 2.14
N SER A 130 -11.18 24.06 2.06
CA SER A 130 -11.58 22.74 2.53
C SER A 130 -11.72 22.71 4.05
N LYS A 131 -12.59 21.81 4.55
CA LYS A 131 -12.67 21.52 5.98
C LYS A 131 -11.30 21.13 6.51
N LYS A 132 -10.93 21.57 7.71
CA LYS A 132 -9.61 21.38 8.34
C LYS A 132 -9.10 19.91 8.44
N ASP A 133 -9.99 18.95 8.19
CA ASP A 133 -9.68 17.52 8.37
C ASP A 133 -9.43 16.77 7.06
N ILE A 134 -9.33 17.47 5.92
CA ILE A 134 -8.97 16.79 4.66
C ILE A 134 -7.46 16.59 4.61
N PRO A 135 -6.97 15.34 4.50
CA PRO A 135 -5.55 15.04 4.53
C PRO A 135 -4.84 15.50 3.26
N VAL A 136 -3.60 15.92 3.42
CA VAL A 136 -2.62 16.06 2.33
C VAL A 136 -2.11 14.68 1.96
N MET A 137 -1.83 14.44 0.68
CA MET A 137 -1.32 13.16 0.19
C MET A 137 0.00 13.36 -0.55
N THR A 138 1.02 12.61 -0.17
CA THR A 138 2.29 12.52 -0.92
C THR A 138 2.49 11.08 -1.35
N GLY A 139 2.80 10.83 -2.60
CA GLY A 139 3.02 9.48 -3.10
C GLY A 139 4.14 9.41 -4.12
N CYS A 140 4.89 8.31 -4.10
CA CYS A 140 5.91 7.97 -5.07
C CYS A 140 5.64 6.58 -5.64
N PHE A 141 5.91 6.42 -6.92
CA PHE A 141 5.72 5.17 -7.65
C PHE A 141 6.97 4.84 -8.46
N ALA A 142 7.34 3.57 -8.49
CA ALA A 142 8.42 3.04 -9.31
C ALA A 142 8.08 1.66 -9.87
N GLU A 143 8.73 1.31 -10.97
CA GLU A 143 8.73 -0.04 -11.52
C GLU A 143 10.17 -0.59 -11.48
N ASN A 144 10.32 -1.80 -10.97
CA ASN A 144 11.60 -2.49 -10.93
C ASN A 144 11.41 -4.00 -11.11
N LYS A 145 12.14 -4.61 -12.04
CA LYS A 145 12.16 -6.07 -12.29
C LYS A 145 10.76 -6.70 -12.46
N GLY A 146 9.84 -6.03 -13.13
CA GLY A 146 8.46 -6.51 -13.33
C GLY A 146 7.56 -6.39 -12.08
N MET A 147 8.00 -5.60 -11.10
CA MET A 147 7.22 -5.22 -9.93
C MET A 147 6.88 -3.74 -10.01
N ALA A 148 5.63 -3.41 -9.76
CA ALA A 148 5.21 -2.04 -9.50
C ALA A 148 5.12 -1.85 -7.99
N ILE A 149 5.76 -0.80 -7.50
CA ILE A 149 5.80 -0.46 -6.09
C ILE A 149 5.43 1.00 -5.89
N SER A 150 4.63 1.27 -4.88
CA SER A 150 4.29 2.63 -4.47
C SER A 150 4.47 2.80 -2.98
N VAL A 151 4.94 3.97 -2.58
CA VAL A 151 4.94 4.42 -1.18
C VAL A 151 4.15 5.71 -1.12
N GLY A 152 3.21 5.79 -0.17
CA GLY A 152 2.36 6.94 0.02
C GLY A 152 2.32 7.37 1.48
N TYR A 153 2.14 8.67 1.68
CA TYR A 153 1.80 9.28 2.96
C TYR A 153 0.48 10.02 2.82
N MET A 154 -0.36 9.92 3.83
CA MET A 154 -1.60 10.67 3.96
C MET A 154 -1.73 11.18 5.40
N GLY A 155 -1.89 12.49 5.58
CA GLY A 155 -1.97 13.08 6.92
C GLY A 155 -2.40 14.54 6.91
N LYS A 156 -2.59 15.13 8.09
CA LYS A 156 -3.01 16.54 8.23
C LYS A 156 -1.90 17.53 7.87
N THR A 157 -0.65 17.12 7.99
CA THR A 157 0.52 17.91 7.62
C THR A 157 1.18 17.30 6.39
N SER A 158 1.72 18.15 5.51
CA SER A 158 2.46 17.67 4.35
C SER A 158 3.79 17.03 4.76
N VAL A 159 4.15 15.96 4.09
CA VAL A 159 5.49 15.38 4.13
C VAL A 159 6.17 15.65 2.79
N PRO A 160 7.42 16.12 2.77
CA PRO A 160 8.15 16.40 1.53
C PRO A 160 8.21 15.20 0.61
N ILE A 161 8.15 15.45 -0.69
CA ILE A 161 8.27 14.41 -1.73
C ILE A 161 9.55 13.60 -1.53
N GLU A 162 10.66 14.26 -1.18
CA GLU A 162 11.97 13.64 -0.95
C GLU A 162 11.95 12.61 0.19
N THR A 163 11.18 12.87 1.24
CA THR A 163 11.01 11.94 2.36
C THR A 163 10.34 10.65 1.91
N VAL A 164 9.22 10.76 1.17
CA VAL A 164 8.50 9.61 0.63
C VAL A 164 9.34 8.88 -0.43
N LYS A 165 10.09 9.63 -1.25
CA LYS A 165 11.05 9.07 -2.22
C LYS A 165 12.16 8.27 -1.53
N THR A 166 12.69 8.75 -0.42
CA THR A 166 13.70 8.03 0.37
C THR A 166 13.17 6.71 0.91
N LEU A 167 11.92 6.68 1.39
CA LEU A 167 11.26 5.43 1.79
C LEU A 167 11.10 4.47 0.60
N LEU A 168 10.69 4.98 -0.56
CA LEU A 168 10.58 4.18 -1.78
C LEU A 168 11.93 3.58 -2.17
N ASP A 169 13.03 4.35 -2.12
CA ASP A 169 14.37 3.85 -2.47
C ASP A 169 14.83 2.73 -1.54
N LYS A 170 14.57 2.86 -0.25
CA LYS A 170 14.87 1.79 0.72
C LYS A 170 14.08 0.52 0.40
N ALA A 171 12.81 0.65 0.10
CA ALA A 171 11.96 -0.48 -0.28
C ALA A 171 12.44 -1.14 -1.59
N LEU A 172 12.81 -0.34 -2.61
CA LEU A 172 13.37 -0.83 -3.87
C LEU A 172 14.69 -1.59 -3.67
N GLY A 173 15.54 -1.14 -2.76
CA GLY A 173 16.81 -1.80 -2.43
C GLY A 173 16.64 -3.17 -1.75
N ARG A 174 15.46 -3.49 -1.24
CA ARG A 174 15.12 -4.77 -0.60
C ARG A 174 14.27 -5.69 -1.47
N LEU A 175 13.93 -5.25 -2.69
CA LEU A 175 13.30 -6.15 -3.65
C LEU A 175 14.29 -7.22 -4.09
N PRO A 176 13.89 -8.50 -4.14
CA PRO A 176 14.72 -9.62 -4.55
C PRO A 176 15.16 -9.56 -6.02
#